data_93b9e6a392c00d3dfea590c928a38da5
#
_entry.id   93b9e6a392c00d3dfea590c928a38da5
#
_cell.length_a   1.000
_cell.length_b   1.000
_cell.length_c   1.000
_cell.angle_alpha   90.00
_cell.angle_beta   90.00
_cell.angle_gamma   90.00
#
_symmetry.space_group_name_H-M   'P 1'
#
loop_
_entity.id
_entity.type
_entity.pdbx_description
1 polymer ?
#
loop_
_entity_poly.entity_id
_entity_poly.type
_entity_poly.pdbx_seq_one_letter_code
_entity_poly.pdbx_strand_id
1 'polypeptide(L)'
;MKTFGEIIKSKREEQSLLLREISALTNIDQSIISKLEKGERKASREQVLKLATIYKLSESDLIISWQSDKVAYDLMLENDADKILKAAESKVKYLKTIKK
;
A
#
# COMPACT_ATOMS: atom_id res chain seq x y z
N MET A 1 8.31 3.78 -10.99
CA MET A 1 7.93 3.44 -9.60
C MET A 1 6.44 3.21 -9.54
N LYS A 2 6.01 2.17 -8.83
CA LYS A 2 4.59 1.81 -8.78
C LYS A 2 3.98 2.08 -7.41
N THR A 3 2.70 2.47 -7.40
CA THR A 3 1.91 2.55 -6.18
C THR A 3 1.53 1.14 -5.73
N PHE A 4 1.07 1.02 -4.49
CA PHE A 4 0.56 -0.24 -3.95
C PHE A 4 -0.50 -0.86 -4.89
N GLY A 5 -1.48 -0.06 -5.32
CA GLY A 5 -2.54 -0.54 -6.21
C GLY A 5 -2.00 -1.07 -7.53
N GLU A 6 -1.03 -0.37 -8.11
CA GLU A 6 -0.40 -0.80 -9.36
C GLU A 6 0.40 -2.09 -9.18
N ILE A 7 1.06 -2.25 -8.03
CA ILE A 7 1.82 -3.47 -7.73
C ILE A 7 0.88 -4.67 -7.67
N ILE A 8 -0.21 -4.59 -6.91
CA ILE A 8 -1.11 -5.73 -6.76
C ILE A 8 -1.84 -6.06 -8.07
N LYS A 9 -2.18 -5.04 -8.86
CA LYS A 9 -2.78 -5.26 -10.18
C LYS A 9 -1.80 -5.97 -11.12
N SER A 10 -0.54 -5.50 -11.16
CA SER A 10 0.50 -6.12 -11.96
C SER A 10 0.69 -7.59 -11.61
N LYS A 11 0.73 -7.90 -10.32
CA LYS A 11 0.92 -9.28 -9.88
C LYS A 11 -0.25 -10.17 -10.25
N ARG A 12 -1.47 -9.65 -10.12
CA ARG A 12 -2.66 -10.39 -10.52
C ARG A 12 -2.62 -10.69 -12.02
N GLU A 13 -2.29 -9.70 -12.82
CA GLU A 13 -2.21 -9.85 -14.29
C GLU A 13 -1.09 -10.77 -14.72
N GLU A 14 0.08 -10.68 -14.09
CA GLU A 14 1.21 -11.57 -14.36
C GLU A 14 0.84 -13.04 -14.16
N GLN A 15 0.01 -13.31 -13.15
CA GLN A 15 -0.42 -14.66 -12.82
C GLN A 15 -1.71 -15.06 -13.54
N SER A 16 -2.20 -14.21 -14.42
CA SER A 16 -3.44 -14.42 -15.19
C SER A 16 -4.64 -14.72 -14.32
N LEU A 17 -4.72 -14.05 -13.15
CA LEU A 17 -5.82 -14.25 -12.23
C LEU A 17 -6.90 -13.19 -12.42
N LEU A 18 -8.16 -13.60 -12.24
CA LEU A 18 -9.29 -12.71 -12.31
C LEU A 18 -9.57 -12.13 -10.92
N LEU A 19 -10.22 -10.97 -10.88
CA LEU A 19 -10.62 -10.34 -9.60
C LEU A 19 -11.43 -11.30 -8.73
N ARG A 20 -12.36 -12.06 -9.33
CA ARG A 20 -13.19 -13.01 -8.58
C ARG A 20 -12.35 -14.12 -7.93
N GLU A 21 -11.25 -14.49 -8.58
CA GLU A 21 -10.36 -15.53 -8.04
C GLU A 21 -9.62 -15.02 -6.81
N ILE A 22 -9.12 -13.78 -6.87
CA ILE A 22 -8.45 -13.16 -5.73
C ILE A 22 -9.44 -12.94 -4.59
N SER A 23 -10.67 -12.54 -4.93
CA SER A 23 -11.73 -12.38 -3.93
C SER A 23 -11.99 -13.69 -3.19
N ALA A 24 -12.08 -14.79 -3.91
CA ALA A 24 -12.30 -16.10 -3.31
C ALA A 24 -11.14 -16.51 -2.37
N LEU A 25 -9.90 -16.21 -2.77
CA LEU A 25 -8.71 -16.60 -2.01
C LEU A 25 -8.48 -15.73 -0.77
N THR A 26 -8.88 -14.47 -0.81
CA THR A 26 -8.60 -13.50 0.26
C THR A 26 -9.81 -13.20 1.14
N ASN A 27 -10.99 -13.58 0.69
CA ASN A 27 -12.25 -13.19 1.32
C ASN A 27 -12.43 -11.66 1.35
N ILE A 28 -11.83 -10.97 0.40
CA ILE A 28 -12.04 -9.53 0.19
C ILE A 28 -12.99 -9.39 -0.99
N ASP A 29 -14.02 -8.56 -0.83
CA ASP A 29 -14.99 -8.35 -1.88
C ASP A 29 -14.31 -7.90 -3.18
N GLN A 30 -14.75 -8.47 -4.30
CA GLN A 30 -14.21 -8.19 -5.63
C GLN A 30 -14.21 -6.69 -5.96
N SER A 31 -15.28 -5.98 -5.62
CA SER A 31 -15.36 -4.54 -5.87
C SER A 31 -14.35 -3.76 -5.05
N ILE A 32 -14.04 -4.23 -3.85
CA ILE A 32 -13.03 -3.61 -2.99
C ILE A 32 -11.65 -3.79 -3.61
N ILE A 33 -11.33 -5.02 -4.05
CA ILE A 33 -10.03 -5.28 -4.69
C ILE A 33 -9.86 -4.38 -5.91
N SER A 34 -10.88 -4.26 -6.74
CA SER A 34 -10.85 -3.38 -7.91
C SER A 34 -10.52 -1.94 -7.52
N LYS A 35 -11.15 -1.44 -6.46
CA LYS A 35 -10.92 -0.07 -5.97
C LYS A 35 -9.52 0.09 -5.39
N LEU A 36 -9.01 -0.94 -4.70
CA LEU A 36 -7.63 -0.92 -4.18
C LEU A 36 -6.63 -0.82 -5.34
N GLU A 37 -6.85 -1.57 -6.41
CA GLU A 37 -5.97 -1.54 -7.58
C GLU A 37 -5.95 -0.18 -8.27
N LYS A 38 -7.09 0.50 -8.27
CA LYS A 38 -7.21 1.82 -8.90
C LYS A 38 -6.80 2.98 -7.99
N GLY A 39 -6.49 2.70 -6.73
CA GLY A 39 -6.17 3.74 -5.77
C GLY A 39 -7.38 4.52 -5.28
N GLU A 40 -8.58 4.02 -5.51
CA GLU A 40 -9.84 4.69 -5.12
C GLU A 40 -10.23 4.37 -3.68
N ARG A 41 -9.57 3.41 -3.06
CA ARG A 41 -9.85 3.00 -1.68
C ARG A 41 -8.54 2.60 -1.00
N LYS A 42 -8.41 2.94 0.28
CA LYS A 42 -7.25 2.55 1.08
C LYS A 42 -7.46 1.15 1.65
N ALA A 43 -6.42 0.33 1.58
CA ALA A 43 -6.44 -1.00 2.17
C ALA A 43 -6.22 -0.92 3.68
N SER A 44 -6.67 -1.93 4.40
CA SER A 44 -6.29 -2.14 5.79
C SER A 44 -4.98 -2.95 5.81
N ARG A 45 -4.27 -2.93 6.94
CA ARG A 45 -3.05 -3.73 7.10
C ARG A 45 -3.34 -5.22 6.88
N GLU A 46 -4.46 -5.71 7.41
CA GLU A 46 -4.87 -7.11 7.23
C GLU A 46 -5.03 -7.46 5.75
N GLN A 47 -5.66 -6.58 4.97
CA GLN A 47 -5.83 -6.79 3.54
C GLN A 47 -4.48 -6.81 2.81
N VAL A 48 -3.57 -5.91 3.18
CA VAL A 48 -2.22 -5.88 2.60
C VAL A 48 -1.50 -7.19 2.84
N LEU A 49 -1.56 -7.72 4.07
CA LEU A 49 -0.90 -8.98 4.42
C LEU A 49 -1.50 -10.17 3.66
N LYS A 50 -2.81 -10.20 3.51
CA LYS A 50 -3.48 -11.25 2.73
C LYS A 50 -3.02 -11.23 1.27
N LEU A 51 -2.95 -10.03 0.68
CA LEU A 51 -2.53 -9.88 -0.71
C LEU A 51 -1.05 -10.24 -0.89
N ALA A 52 -0.20 -9.88 0.08
CA ALA A 52 1.21 -10.27 0.05
C ALA A 52 1.36 -11.78 0.03
N THR A 53 0.60 -12.48 0.87
CA THR A 53 0.62 -13.95 0.92
C THR A 53 0.19 -14.57 -0.40
N ILE A 54 -0.94 -14.11 -0.95
CA ILE A 54 -1.49 -14.66 -2.19
C ILE A 54 -0.53 -14.45 -3.37
N TYR A 55 0.07 -13.29 -3.47
CA TYR A 55 0.98 -12.95 -4.56
C TYR A 55 2.43 -13.34 -4.30
N LYS A 56 2.71 -13.93 -3.14
CA LYS A 56 4.07 -14.34 -2.72
C LYS A 56 5.04 -13.17 -2.74
N LEU A 57 4.59 -12.03 -2.26
CA LEU A 57 5.40 -10.83 -2.13
C LEU A 57 5.92 -10.71 -0.69
N SER A 58 7.04 -10.01 -0.53
CA SER A 58 7.55 -9.68 0.79
C SER A 58 6.51 -8.82 1.54
N GLU A 59 6.10 -9.26 2.72
CA GLU A 59 5.17 -8.50 3.56
C GLU A 59 5.72 -7.11 3.85
N SER A 60 6.98 -7.04 4.23
CA SER A 60 7.65 -5.78 4.56
C SER A 60 7.64 -4.82 3.38
N ASP A 61 8.01 -5.31 2.19
CA ASP A 61 8.05 -4.46 0.99
C ASP A 61 6.65 -3.94 0.62
N LEU A 62 5.65 -4.79 0.74
CA LEU A 62 4.29 -4.38 0.40
C LEU A 62 3.72 -3.39 1.41
N ILE A 63 4.02 -3.58 2.70
CA ILE A 63 3.65 -2.63 3.76
C ILE A 63 4.33 -1.28 3.51
N ILE A 64 5.61 -1.28 3.16
CA ILE A 64 6.34 -0.03 2.86
C ILE A 64 5.68 0.70 1.69
N SER A 65 5.35 -0.03 0.63
CA SER A 65 4.67 0.56 -0.54
C SER A 65 3.32 1.16 -0.14
N TRP A 66 2.53 0.40 0.62
CA TRP A 66 1.21 0.83 1.08
C TRP A 66 1.28 2.09 1.96
N GLN A 67 2.19 2.10 2.93
CA GLN A 67 2.34 3.24 3.84
C GLN A 67 2.94 4.46 3.14
N SER A 68 3.93 4.24 2.26
CA SER A 68 4.56 5.35 1.55
C SER A 68 3.59 6.03 0.59
N ASP A 69 2.62 5.31 0.03
CA ASP A 69 1.57 5.90 -0.79
C ASP A 69 0.77 6.95 0.01
N LYS A 70 0.45 6.64 1.28
CA LYS A 70 -0.30 7.58 2.13
C LYS A 70 0.45 8.89 2.29
N VAL A 71 1.75 8.79 2.56
CA VAL A 71 2.61 9.96 2.71
C VAL A 71 2.70 10.73 1.38
N ALA A 72 2.90 10.01 0.28
CA ALA A 72 3.01 10.62 -1.03
C ALA A 72 1.74 11.38 -1.43
N TYR A 73 0.56 10.78 -1.22
CA TYR A 73 -0.71 11.44 -1.53
C TYR A 73 -0.92 12.69 -0.68
N ASP A 74 -0.50 12.66 0.59
CA ASP A 74 -0.62 13.83 1.46
C ASP A 74 0.25 14.99 0.99
N LEU A 75 1.38 14.70 0.34
CA LEU A 75 2.38 15.71 -0.01
C LEU A 75 2.41 16.10 -1.48
N MET A 76 1.72 15.38 -2.35
CA MET A 76 1.85 15.58 -3.79
C MET A 76 1.50 16.98 -4.28
N LEU A 77 0.65 17.69 -3.55
CA LEU A 77 0.23 19.04 -3.91
C LEU A 77 0.95 20.13 -3.08
N GLU A 78 1.88 19.74 -2.19
CA GLU A 78 2.63 20.68 -1.37
C GLU A 78 3.89 21.16 -2.07
N ASN A 79 4.13 22.47 -2.10
CA ASN A 79 5.33 23.04 -2.72
C ASN A 79 6.61 22.65 -1.96
N ASP A 80 6.50 22.48 -0.64
CA ASP A 80 7.64 22.16 0.23
C ASP A 80 7.67 20.67 0.62
N ALA A 81 7.17 19.78 -0.26
CA ALA A 81 7.06 18.35 0.02
C ALA A 81 8.37 17.74 0.54
N ASP A 82 9.50 18.06 -0.07
CA ASP A 82 10.80 17.52 0.33
C ASP A 82 11.22 18.00 1.73
N LYS A 83 10.94 19.25 2.08
CA LYS A 83 11.22 19.80 3.41
C LYS A 83 10.32 19.16 4.45
N ILE A 84 9.05 18.96 4.10
CA ILE A 84 8.08 18.30 4.98
C ILE A 84 8.52 16.87 5.26
N LEU A 85 8.96 16.14 4.24
CA LEU A 85 9.45 14.77 4.39
C LEU A 85 10.65 14.70 5.33
N LYS A 86 11.61 15.61 5.19
CA LYS A 86 12.79 15.65 6.07
C LYS A 86 12.41 15.94 7.51
N ALA A 87 11.50 16.88 7.71
CA ALA A 87 11.01 17.20 9.06
C ALA A 87 10.27 16.01 9.65
N ALA A 88 9.43 15.34 8.87
CA ALA A 88 8.70 14.16 9.32
C ALA A 88 9.65 13.03 9.72
N GLU A 89 10.72 12.80 8.96
CA GLU A 89 11.73 11.79 9.28
C GLU A 89 12.34 12.06 10.66
N SER A 90 12.72 13.31 10.92
CA SER A 90 13.29 13.70 12.23
C SER A 90 12.27 13.49 13.35
N LYS A 91 11.00 13.83 13.09
CA LYS A 91 9.94 13.67 14.09
C LYS A 91 9.66 12.20 14.37
N VAL A 92 9.71 11.35 13.37
CA VAL A 92 9.53 9.89 13.57
C VAL A 92 10.62 9.36 14.52
N LYS A 93 11.87 9.74 14.28
CA LYS A 93 12.98 9.33 15.15
C LYS A 93 12.78 9.84 16.58
N TYR A 94 12.41 11.11 16.73
CA TYR A 94 12.14 11.70 18.03
C TYR A 94 11.00 10.98 18.77
N LEU A 95 9.88 10.74 18.07
CA LEU A 95 8.71 10.08 18.66
C LEU A 95 9.03 8.66 19.11
N LYS A 96 9.87 7.95 18.39
CA LYS A 96 10.29 6.59 18.78
C LYS A 96 11.10 6.60 20.06
N THR A 97 11.83 7.68 20.36
CA THR A 97 12.59 7.76 21.60
C THR A 97 11.72 7.97 22.83
N ILE A 98 10.58 8.64 22.68
CA ILE A 98 9.70 8.98 23.82
C ILE A 98 8.56 7.98 24.02
N LYS A 99 8.31 7.10 23.04
CA LYS A 99 7.23 6.12 23.11
C LYS A 99 7.72 4.70 23.38
N LYS A 100 8.76 4.56 24.12
CA LYS A 100 9.25 3.25 24.50
C LYS A 100 8.39 2.59 25.57
#